data_43c8fe0f4f43a6c215d06023abdfc53d
#
_entry.id   43c8fe0f4f43a6c215d06023abdfc53d
#
_cell.length_a   1.000
_cell.length_b   1.000
_cell.length_c   1.000
_cell.angle_alpha   90.00
_cell.angle_beta   90.00
_cell.angle_gamma   90.00
#
_symmetry.space_group_name_H-M   'P 1'
#
loop_
_entity.id
_entity.type
_entity.pdbx_description
1 polymer ?
#
loop_
_entity_poly.entity_id
_entity_poly.type
_entity_poly.pdbx_seq_one_letter_code
_entity_poly.pdbx_strand_id
1 'polypeptide(L)'
;DRKAVVHGDTKRSWIETYHRCIKLASALNRRGIKKGDTVATMLPNVPAALEAHFGVPMCGAVLNALNFRLDAKTIAFILDHGEAEALLTDKEFAPIIKEALSLCKTKPLVIDVDDALAPDGELLGEIEYEAFLAEGNASYDWQYPENEWDAVSLNYTSGTTGNPKGVVYHHRGAALNSIGNITAWAMPPRPKYLWTLPMFHASGWCFPWTVTALAGTHVCLRRTEPGPIYQSIIDHKITHMCGAPIVMGMLVNASSREQKPLPHRVKILTAGAAPPPAILEQTEALGFDVTHAYGLTECYGPGVVSEWHPEWDELPTAEKSAKKARQGVPYLVMQDLT
;
A
#
# COMPACT_ATOMS: atom_id res chain seq x y z
N ASP A 1 4.63 -18.39 -16.89
CA ASP A 1 4.02 -17.21 -16.29
C ASP A 1 4.42 -17.12 -14.81
N ARG A 2 4.74 -15.91 -14.31
CA ARG A 2 5.29 -15.72 -12.96
C ARG A 2 4.19 -15.27 -12.00
N LYS A 3 4.37 -15.63 -10.71
CA LYS A 3 3.48 -15.18 -9.65
C LYS A 3 3.60 -13.65 -9.46
N ALA A 4 2.47 -12.97 -9.57
CA ALA A 4 2.33 -11.55 -9.26
C ALA A 4 1.82 -11.33 -7.84
N VAL A 5 0.82 -12.13 -7.43
CA VAL A 5 0.11 -11.96 -6.15
C VAL A 5 0.03 -13.30 -5.41
N VAL A 6 0.21 -13.22 -4.09
CA VAL A 6 -0.03 -14.32 -3.15
C VAL A 6 -0.85 -13.78 -1.98
N HIS A 7 -1.94 -14.49 -1.61
CA HIS A 7 -2.78 -14.17 -0.47
C HIS A 7 -3.42 -15.45 0.07
N GLY A 8 -2.94 -15.95 1.19
CA GLY A 8 -3.33 -17.29 1.66
C GLY A 8 -3.04 -18.34 0.58
N ASP A 9 -4.06 -19.11 0.21
CA ASP A 9 -3.97 -20.11 -0.85
C ASP A 9 -4.09 -19.53 -2.26
N THR A 10 -4.54 -18.28 -2.38
CA THR A 10 -4.67 -17.59 -3.66
C THR A 10 -3.28 -17.23 -4.20
N LYS A 11 -3.02 -17.70 -5.42
CA LYS A 11 -1.80 -17.39 -6.17
C LYS A 11 -2.19 -17.01 -7.58
N ARG A 12 -1.87 -15.79 -7.99
CA ARG A 12 -2.17 -15.27 -9.33
C ARG A 12 -0.88 -14.92 -10.07
N SER A 13 -0.88 -15.21 -11.33
CA SER A 13 0.18 -14.81 -12.27
C SER A 13 0.02 -13.34 -12.67
N TRP A 14 1.03 -12.82 -13.37
CA TRP A 14 0.97 -11.45 -13.91
C TRP A 14 -0.14 -11.28 -14.94
N ILE A 15 -0.36 -12.27 -15.80
CA ILE A 15 -1.42 -12.18 -16.81
C ILE A 15 -2.82 -12.25 -16.17
N GLU A 16 -3.01 -13.10 -15.17
CA GLU A 16 -4.27 -13.14 -14.44
C GLU A 16 -4.54 -11.84 -13.70
N THR A 17 -3.54 -11.30 -13.00
CA THR A 17 -3.65 -10.03 -12.28
C THR A 17 -3.95 -8.87 -13.26
N TYR A 18 -3.26 -8.82 -14.39
CA TYR A 18 -3.49 -7.82 -15.44
C TYR A 18 -4.93 -7.88 -16.00
N HIS A 19 -5.42 -9.06 -16.33
CA HIS A 19 -6.80 -9.22 -16.81
C HIS A 19 -7.83 -8.81 -15.74
N ARG A 20 -7.56 -9.03 -14.46
CA ARG A 20 -8.44 -8.60 -13.39
C ARG A 20 -8.48 -7.08 -13.26
N CYS A 21 -7.33 -6.40 -13.37
CA CYS A 21 -7.28 -4.94 -13.39
C CYS A 21 -8.05 -4.36 -14.59
N ILE A 22 -7.91 -4.95 -15.78
CA ILE A 22 -8.68 -4.54 -16.97
C ILE A 22 -10.18 -4.77 -16.76
N LYS A 23 -10.57 -5.90 -16.20
CA LYS A 23 -11.97 -6.19 -15.88
C LYS A 23 -12.54 -5.20 -14.89
N LEU A 24 -11.77 -4.85 -13.84
CA LEU A 24 -12.19 -3.81 -12.88
C LEU A 24 -12.41 -2.47 -13.59
N ALA A 25 -11.47 -2.02 -14.42
CA ALA A 25 -11.60 -0.81 -15.20
C ALA A 25 -12.83 -0.82 -16.10
N SER A 26 -13.06 -1.93 -16.82
CA SER A 26 -14.22 -2.12 -17.68
C SER A 26 -15.53 -2.11 -16.92
N ALA A 27 -15.61 -2.79 -15.77
CA ALA A 27 -16.81 -2.85 -14.94
C ALA A 27 -17.15 -1.46 -14.37
N LEU A 28 -16.16 -0.73 -13.86
CA LEU A 28 -16.33 0.66 -13.40
C LEU A 28 -16.87 1.54 -14.53
N ASN A 29 -16.25 1.49 -15.71
CA ASN A 29 -16.69 2.27 -16.87
C ASN A 29 -18.14 1.94 -17.28
N ARG A 30 -18.53 0.66 -17.29
CA ARG A 30 -19.89 0.21 -17.59
C ARG A 30 -20.93 0.71 -16.59
N ARG A 31 -20.53 0.93 -15.35
CA ARG A 31 -21.37 1.52 -14.28
C ARG A 31 -21.36 3.06 -14.31
N GLY A 32 -20.75 3.66 -15.32
CA GLY A 32 -20.76 5.10 -15.56
C GLY A 32 -19.64 5.88 -14.92
N ILE A 33 -18.66 5.22 -14.26
CA ILE A 33 -17.46 5.87 -13.73
C ILE A 33 -16.61 6.38 -14.89
N LYS A 34 -16.19 7.64 -14.82
CA LYS A 34 -15.52 8.38 -15.89
C LYS A 34 -14.15 8.88 -15.43
N LYS A 35 -13.40 9.44 -16.38
CA LYS A 35 -12.15 10.15 -16.11
C LYS A 35 -12.36 11.25 -15.06
N GLY A 36 -11.56 11.20 -14.01
CA GLY A 36 -11.58 12.16 -12.91
C GLY A 36 -12.54 11.83 -11.76
N ASP A 37 -13.47 10.89 -11.96
CA ASP A 37 -14.35 10.43 -10.88
C ASP A 37 -13.55 9.73 -9.78
N THR A 38 -14.00 9.84 -8.54
CA THR A 38 -13.32 9.21 -7.40
C THR A 38 -13.90 7.83 -7.10
N VAL A 39 -13.04 6.83 -7.03
CA VAL A 39 -13.35 5.48 -6.54
C VAL A 39 -12.67 5.28 -5.19
N ALA A 40 -13.47 5.23 -4.13
CA ALA A 40 -12.97 4.98 -2.79
C ALA A 40 -12.75 3.49 -2.54
N THR A 41 -11.75 3.16 -1.72
CA THR A 41 -11.54 1.80 -1.24
C THR A 41 -11.33 1.77 0.26
N MET A 42 -11.99 0.85 0.98
CA MET A 42 -11.74 0.58 2.39
C MET A 42 -11.40 -0.90 2.54
N LEU A 43 -10.14 -1.19 2.27
CA LEU A 43 -9.63 -2.56 2.14
C LEU A 43 -8.36 -2.75 2.99
N PRO A 44 -8.19 -3.92 3.62
CA PRO A 44 -6.87 -4.31 4.16
C PRO A 44 -5.92 -4.66 3.01
N ASN A 45 -4.73 -5.16 3.33
CA ASN A 45 -3.76 -5.60 2.32
C ASN A 45 -4.20 -6.92 1.69
N VAL A 46 -5.14 -6.84 0.76
CA VAL A 46 -5.71 -7.97 0.00
C VAL A 46 -5.53 -7.74 -1.50
N PRO A 47 -5.69 -8.79 -2.34
CA PRO A 47 -5.52 -8.64 -3.80
C PRO A 47 -6.39 -7.55 -4.42
N ALA A 48 -7.64 -7.37 -3.98
CA ALA A 48 -8.54 -6.33 -4.47
C ALA A 48 -7.98 -4.92 -4.24
N ALA A 49 -7.28 -4.68 -3.12
CA ALA A 49 -6.62 -3.41 -2.86
C ALA A 49 -5.49 -3.14 -3.87
N LEU A 50 -4.68 -4.15 -4.17
CA LEU A 50 -3.64 -4.03 -5.20
C LEU A 50 -4.26 -3.80 -6.59
N GLU A 51 -5.28 -4.58 -6.95
CA GLU A 51 -5.97 -4.47 -8.24
C GLU A 51 -6.61 -3.08 -8.42
N ALA A 52 -7.12 -2.45 -7.36
CA ALA A 52 -7.66 -1.10 -7.38
C ALA A 52 -6.60 -0.04 -7.74
N HIS A 53 -5.33 -0.20 -7.31
CA HIS A 53 -4.24 0.71 -7.66
C HIS A 53 -3.95 0.76 -9.18
N PHE A 54 -4.41 -0.22 -9.92
CA PHE A 54 -4.28 -0.28 -11.38
C PHE A 54 -5.61 -0.14 -12.09
N GLY A 55 -6.62 -0.92 -11.70
CA GLY A 55 -7.90 -0.95 -12.40
C GLY A 55 -8.66 0.38 -12.34
N VAL A 56 -8.57 1.11 -11.22
CA VAL A 56 -9.19 2.44 -11.10
C VAL A 56 -8.53 3.44 -12.06
N PRO A 57 -7.19 3.62 -12.06
CA PRO A 57 -6.54 4.50 -13.04
C PRO A 57 -6.70 4.04 -14.50
N MET A 58 -6.77 2.73 -14.77
CA MET A 58 -7.05 2.21 -16.13
C MET A 58 -8.44 2.62 -16.64
N CYS A 59 -9.38 2.91 -15.75
CA CYS A 59 -10.69 3.51 -16.08
C CYS A 59 -10.58 5.04 -16.29
N GLY A 60 -9.46 5.65 -15.95
CA GLY A 60 -9.27 7.10 -15.90
C GLY A 60 -9.74 7.75 -14.61
N ALA A 61 -10.23 6.95 -13.64
CA ALA A 61 -10.72 7.42 -12.35
C ALA A 61 -9.57 7.61 -11.34
N VAL A 62 -9.88 8.24 -10.22
CA VAL A 62 -8.95 8.60 -9.16
C VAL A 62 -9.17 7.66 -7.96
N LEU A 63 -8.14 6.94 -7.55
CA LEU A 63 -8.21 6.05 -6.40
C LEU A 63 -8.18 6.84 -5.07
N ASN A 64 -9.19 6.67 -4.23
CA ASN A 64 -9.19 7.20 -2.86
C ASN A 64 -9.11 6.06 -1.84
N ALA A 65 -7.90 5.70 -1.42
CA ALA A 65 -7.68 4.62 -0.48
C ALA A 65 -7.86 5.11 0.96
N LEU A 66 -8.93 4.66 1.62
CA LEU A 66 -9.33 5.09 2.96
C LEU A 66 -8.56 4.35 4.06
N ASN A 67 -8.23 5.09 5.10
CA ASN A 67 -7.72 4.49 6.33
C ASN A 67 -8.85 3.81 7.10
N PHE A 68 -8.82 2.49 7.23
CA PHE A 68 -9.83 1.71 7.93
C PHE A 68 -9.83 1.86 9.46
N ARG A 69 -8.96 2.71 10.02
CA ARG A 69 -8.93 3.05 11.46
C ARG A 69 -9.68 4.34 11.77
N LEU A 70 -10.25 4.99 10.76
CA LEU A 70 -11.03 6.21 10.92
C LEU A 70 -12.42 5.91 11.48
N ASP A 71 -13.01 6.89 12.16
CA ASP A 71 -14.40 6.83 12.60
C ASP A 71 -15.38 7.10 11.44
N ALA A 72 -16.65 6.73 11.64
CA ALA A 72 -17.68 6.82 10.61
C ALA A 72 -17.92 8.25 10.10
N LYS A 73 -17.84 9.27 10.97
CA LYS A 73 -18.02 10.68 10.57
C LYS A 73 -16.90 11.14 9.66
N THR A 74 -15.67 10.76 9.98
CA THR A 74 -14.48 11.07 9.16
C THR A 74 -14.55 10.36 7.81
N ILE A 75 -14.98 9.09 7.78
CA ILE A 75 -15.19 8.35 6.53
C ILE A 75 -16.26 9.03 5.69
N ALA A 76 -17.41 9.37 6.29
CA ALA A 76 -18.49 10.07 5.59
C ALA A 76 -18.01 11.42 5.01
N PHE A 77 -17.26 12.20 5.80
CA PHE A 77 -16.67 13.44 5.32
C PHE A 77 -15.77 13.21 4.11
N ILE A 78 -14.90 12.19 4.15
CA ILE A 78 -13.97 11.89 3.04
C ILE A 78 -14.73 11.46 1.79
N LEU A 79 -15.74 10.62 1.92
CA LEU A 79 -16.58 10.19 0.80
C LEU A 79 -17.30 11.37 0.15
N ASP A 80 -17.88 12.27 0.96
CA ASP A 80 -18.58 13.46 0.47
C ASP A 80 -17.62 14.49 -0.14
N HIS A 81 -16.51 14.80 0.55
CA HIS A 81 -15.54 15.81 0.10
C HIS A 81 -14.74 15.34 -1.12
N GLY A 82 -14.47 14.05 -1.21
CA GLY A 82 -13.81 13.43 -2.35
C GLY A 82 -14.76 13.06 -3.49
N GLU A 83 -16.07 13.36 -3.34
CA GLU A 83 -17.09 13.08 -4.34
C GLU A 83 -17.06 11.63 -4.84
N ALA A 84 -17.02 10.67 -3.89
CA ALA A 84 -16.87 9.26 -4.22
C ALA A 84 -18.10 8.72 -4.98
N GLU A 85 -17.90 8.26 -6.21
CA GLU A 85 -18.92 7.64 -7.07
C GLU A 85 -19.05 6.13 -6.82
N ALA A 86 -17.96 5.48 -6.36
CA ALA A 86 -17.96 4.08 -5.97
C ALA A 86 -17.12 3.86 -4.70
N LEU A 87 -17.46 2.81 -3.95
CA LEU A 87 -16.75 2.37 -2.75
C LEU A 87 -16.57 0.85 -2.80
N LEU A 88 -15.33 0.40 -2.89
CA LEU A 88 -14.96 -0.99 -2.67
C LEU A 88 -14.67 -1.18 -1.17
N THR A 89 -15.40 -2.05 -0.49
CA THR A 89 -15.22 -2.25 0.94
C THR A 89 -15.14 -3.73 1.31
N ASP A 90 -14.26 -4.05 2.25
CA ASP A 90 -14.20 -5.41 2.80
C ASP A 90 -15.32 -5.62 3.83
N LYS A 91 -15.91 -6.81 3.84
CA LYS A 91 -17.00 -7.18 4.75
C LYS A 91 -16.66 -6.99 6.24
N GLU A 92 -15.37 -7.07 6.61
CA GLU A 92 -14.91 -6.81 7.99
C GLU A 92 -15.27 -5.39 8.47
N PHE A 93 -15.33 -4.44 7.54
CA PHE A 93 -15.61 -3.04 7.86
C PHE A 93 -17.10 -2.67 7.75
N ALA A 94 -17.97 -3.64 7.51
CA ALA A 94 -19.40 -3.38 7.33
C ALA A 94 -20.05 -2.53 8.45
N PRO A 95 -19.81 -2.73 9.74
CA PRO A 95 -20.44 -1.93 10.78
C PRO A 95 -20.12 -0.44 10.66
N ILE A 96 -18.84 -0.09 10.47
CA ILE A 96 -18.43 1.32 10.39
C ILE A 96 -18.80 1.95 9.05
N ILE A 97 -18.77 1.19 7.95
CA ILE A 97 -19.21 1.67 6.63
C ILE A 97 -20.72 1.93 6.60
N LYS A 98 -21.51 1.04 7.20
CA LYS A 98 -22.96 1.22 7.30
C LYS A 98 -23.32 2.53 8.04
N GLU A 99 -22.64 2.80 9.15
CA GLU A 99 -22.78 4.07 9.86
C GLU A 99 -22.32 5.25 8.99
N ALA A 100 -21.15 5.18 8.37
CA ALA A 100 -20.63 6.24 7.51
C ALA A 100 -21.60 6.56 6.35
N LEU A 101 -22.09 5.54 5.64
CA LEU A 101 -23.04 5.72 4.53
C LEU A 101 -24.36 6.34 4.97
N SER A 102 -24.79 6.14 6.23
CA SER A 102 -25.97 6.81 6.78
C SER A 102 -25.77 8.31 6.98
N LEU A 103 -24.51 8.74 7.17
CA LEU A 103 -24.12 10.14 7.37
C LEU A 103 -23.76 10.84 6.06
N CYS A 104 -23.44 10.08 4.99
CA CYS A 104 -23.04 10.62 3.69
C CYS A 104 -24.20 11.30 2.96
N LYS A 105 -23.87 12.39 2.28
CA LYS A 105 -24.73 13.03 1.26
C LYS A 105 -24.61 12.31 -0.07
N THR A 106 -23.38 11.95 -0.45
CA THR A 106 -23.10 11.12 -1.61
C THR A 106 -23.69 9.71 -1.43
N LYS A 107 -24.00 9.06 -2.55
CA LYS A 107 -24.53 7.68 -2.56
C LYS A 107 -23.68 6.85 -3.51
N PRO A 108 -22.44 6.53 -3.10
CA PRO A 108 -21.54 5.75 -3.96
C PRO A 108 -22.11 4.36 -4.23
N LEU A 109 -21.78 3.82 -5.42
CA LEU A 109 -21.98 2.40 -5.71
C LEU A 109 -21.10 1.59 -4.75
N VAL A 110 -21.71 0.81 -3.86
CA VAL A 110 -20.97 -0.04 -2.91
C VAL A 110 -20.72 -1.40 -3.52
N ILE A 111 -19.47 -1.84 -3.51
CA ILE A 111 -18.99 -3.13 -4.02
C ILE A 111 -18.30 -3.84 -2.86
N ASP A 112 -18.83 -4.98 -2.45
CA ASP A 112 -18.27 -5.73 -1.32
C ASP A 112 -17.13 -6.65 -1.75
N VAL A 113 -16.06 -6.66 -0.97
CA VAL A 113 -14.99 -7.64 -1.10
C VAL A 113 -15.19 -8.73 -0.04
N ASP A 114 -15.59 -9.91 -0.48
CA ASP A 114 -15.76 -11.10 0.36
C ASP A 114 -14.47 -11.93 0.39
N ASP A 115 -13.47 -11.42 1.12
CA ASP A 115 -12.21 -12.15 1.27
C ASP A 115 -12.39 -13.39 2.17
N ALA A 116 -11.96 -14.55 1.68
CA ALA A 116 -12.03 -15.81 2.40
C ALA A 116 -11.25 -15.82 3.74
N LEU A 117 -10.26 -14.96 3.90
CA LEU A 117 -9.48 -14.79 5.14
C LEU A 117 -10.04 -13.70 6.07
N ALA A 118 -11.13 -13.04 5.65
CA ALA A 118 -11.79 -12.05 6.48
C ALA A 118 -12.53 -12.71 7.66
N PRO A 119 -12.67 -12.02 8.80
CA PRO A 119 -13.69 -12.38 9.78
C PRO A 119 -15.09 -12.33 9.15
N ASP A 120 -16.07 -12.95 9.79
CA ASP A 120 -17.45 -12.83 9.40
C ASP A 120 -17.88 -11.36 9.38
N GLY A 121 -18.69 -11.00 8.40
CA GLY A 121 -19.19 -9.63 8.20
C GLY A 121 -20.36 -9.60 7.24
N GLU A 122 -21.14 -8.51 7.30
CA GLU A 122 -22.28 -8.24 6.42
C GLU A 122 -21.78 -7.74 5.06
N LEU A 123 -22.42 -8.15 3.97
CA LEU A 123 -22.25 -7.53 2.66
C LEU A 123 -23.27 -6.37 2.56
N LEU A 124 -22.78 -5.17 2.28
CA LEU A 124 -23.59 -3.94 2.25
C LEU A 124 -23.95 -3.48 0.85
N GLY A 125 -23.17 -3.91 -0.12
CA GLY A 125 -23.22 -3.43 -1.49
C GLY A 125 -24.29 -4.09 -2.34
N GLU A 126 -24.44 -3.54 -3.54
CA GLU A 126 -25.33 -4.09 -4.56
C GLU A 126 -24.74 -5.33 -5.22
N ILE A 127 -23.42 -5.50 -5.14
CA ILE A 127 -22.70 -6.54 -5.84
C ILE A 127 -21.40 -6.91 -5.11
N GLU A 128 -21.05 -8.19 -5.16
CA GLU A 128 -19.78 -8.70 -4.67
C GLU A 128 -18.67 -8.51 -5.74
N TYR A 129 -17.43 -8.32 -5.30
CA TYR A 129 -16.29 -7.93 -6.14
C TYR A 129 -16.00 -8.91 -7.29
N GLU A 130 -16.06 -10.22 -7.06
CA GLU A 130 -15.82 -11.21 -8.13
C GLU A 130 -16.96 -11.19 -9.16
N ALA A 131 -18.20 -11.02 -8.72
CA ALA A 131 -19.34 -10.81 -9.60
C ALA A 131 -19.22 -9.49 -10.38
N PHE A 132 -18.75 -8.42 -9.73
CA PHE A 132 -18.48 -7.14 -10.38
C PHE A 132 -17.40 -7.27 -11.45
N LEU A 133 -16.30 -7.97 -11.18
CA LEU A 133 -15.27 -8.25 -12.17
C LEU A 133 -15.79 -9.10 -13.35
N ALA A 134 -16.75 -9.98 -13.09
CA ALA A 134 -17.37 -10.79 -14.15
C ALA A 134 -18.19 -9.95 -15.15
N GLU A 135 -18.71 -8.77 -14.74
CA GLU A 135 -19.35 -7.81 -15.64
C GLU A 135 -18.34 -7.16 -16.61
N GLY A 136 -17.05 -7.13 -16.23
CA GLY A 136 -15.99 -6.48 -16.99
C GLY A 136 -15.48 -7.31 -18.17
N ASN A 137 -15.08 -6.62 -19.23
CA ASN A 137 -14.47 -7.21 -20.41
C ASN A 137 -12.95 -7.25 -20.25
N ALA A 138 -12.33 -8.43 -20.32
CA ALA A 138 -10.87 -8.60 -20.27
C ALA A 138 -10.13 -8.02 -21.50
N SER A 139 -10.86 -7.67 -22.56
CA SER A 139 -10.34 -7.01 -23.77
C SER A 139 -10.70 -5.51 -23.79
N TYR A 140 -11.06 -4.93 -22.66
CA TYR A 140 -11.31 -3.49 -22.56
C TYR A 140 -10.05 -2.71 -22.95
N ASP A 141 -10.21 -1.79 -23.91
CA ASP A 141 -9.12 -0.96 -24.44
C ASP A 141 -8.92 0.26 -23.52
N TRP A 142 -8.17 0.04 -22.43
CA TRP A 142 -7.81 1.12 -21.52
C TRP A 142 -6.72 1.99 -22.13
N GLN A 143 -6.78 3.28 -21.86
CA GLN A 143 -5.86 4.25 -22.40
C GLN A 143 -4.90 4.80 -21.34
N TYR A 144 -3.68 5.12 -21.76
CA TYR A 144 -2.78 5.91 -20.92
C TYR A 144 -3.36 7.31 -20.66
N PRO A 145 -2.99 7.95 -19.54
CA PRO A 145 -3.43 9.31 -19.29
C PRO A 145 -2.95 10.23 -20.42
N GLU A 146 -3.85 11.06 -20.94
CA GLU A 146 -3.52 12.07 -21.97
C GLU A 146 -2.55 13.12 -21.42
N ASN A 147 -2.65 13.41 -20.13
CA ASN A 147 -1.78 14.32 -19.42
C ASN A 147 -1.21 13.61 -18.18
N GLU A 148 0.11 13.55 -18.07
CA GLU A 148 0.79 12.94 -16.93
C GLU A 148 0.55 13.67 -15.58
N TRP A 149 -0.02 14.88 -15.63
CA TRP A 149 -0.45 15.65 -14.48
C TRP A 149 -1.88 15.33 -14.03
N ASP A 150 -2.62 14.50 -14.76
CA ASP A 150 -3.92 14.02 -14.33
C ASP A 150 -3.79 13.26 -13.00
N ALA A 151 -4.82 13.37 -12.17
CA ALA A 151 -4.85 12.71 -10.86
C ALA A 151 -4.89 11.19 -11.02
N VAL A 152 -4.07 10.48 -10.24
CA VAL A 152 -4.06 9.01 -10.15
C VAL A 152 -4.63 8.54 -8.81
N SER A 153 -4.39 9.29 -7.73
CA SER A 153 -4.98 8.98 -6.43
C SER A 153 -5.17 10.22 -5.56
N LEU A 154 -6.14 10.12 -4.65
CA LEU A 154 -6.49 11.09 -3.62
C LEU A 154 -6.23 10.49 -2.25
N ASN A 155 -5.37 11.10 -1.45
CA ASN A 155 -4.93 10.58 -0.17
C ASN A 155 -5.24 11.57 0.95
N TYR A 156 -6.05 11.16 1.92
CA TYR A 156 -6.40 12.03 3.03
C TYR A 156 -5.40 11.93 4.18
N THR A 157 -4.95 13.09 4.67
CA THR A 157 -4.16 13.19 5.89
C THR A 157 -5.06 13.40 7.10
N SER A 158 -4.64 12.91 8.26
CA SER A 158 -5.42 12.97 9.50
C SER A 158 -5.52 14.38 10.13
N GLY A 159 -5.12 15.42 9.44
CA GLY A 159 -5.16 16.82 9.86
C GLY A 159 -5.07 17.06 11.38
N THR A 160 -4.00 17.67 11.86
CA THR A 160 -3.82 17.93 13.30
C THR A 160 -4.72 19.05 13.85
N THR A 161 -5.39 19.81 12.99
CA THR A 161 -6.11 21.05 13.38
C THR A 161 -7.46 21.25 12.67
N GLY A 162 -8.13 20.20 12.22
CA GLY A 162 -9.40 20.32 11.51
C GLY A 162 -9.79 19.10 10.69
N ASN A 163 -10.64 19.29 9.70
CA ASN A 163 -11.04 18.22 8.77
C ASN A 163 -9.83 17.66 8.02
N PRO A 164 -9.84 16.36 7.66
CA PRO A 164 -8.82 15.76 6.82
C PRO A 164 -8.61 16.55 5.52
N LYS A 165 -7.36 16.65 5.08
CA LYS A 165 -7.01 17.30 3.81
C LYS A 165 -6.73 16.26 2.75
N GLY A 166 -7.31 16.43 1.56
CA GLY A 166 -7.07 15.57 0.42
C GLY A 166 -5.80 15.99 -0.33
N VAL A 167 -4.83 15.10 -0.41
CA VAL A 167 -3.61 15.27 -1.21
C VAL A 167 -3.75 14.50 -2.50
N VAL A 168 -3.68 15.20 -3.63
CA VAL A 168 -3.82 14.62 -4.96
C VAL A 168 -2.45 14.20 -5.48
N TYR A 169 -2.34 12.93 -5.85
CA TYR A 169 -1.19 12.41 -6.60
C TYR A 169 -1.51 12.44 -8.09
N HIS A 170 -0.56 12.90 -8.90
CA HIS A 170 -0.65 12.80 -10.35
C HIS A 170 0.23 11.65 -10.88
N HIS A 171 -0.06 11.17 -12.08
CA HIS A 171 0.62 10.01 -12.68
C HIS A 171 2.15 10.19 -12.73
N ARG A 172 2.63 11.38 -13.15
CA ARG A 172 4.06 11.69 -13.20
C ARG A 172 4.73 11.54 -11.83
N GLY A 173 4.15 12.12 -10.77
CA GLY A 173 4.73 12.07 -9.42
C GLY A 173 4.79 10.65 -8.88
N ALA A 174 3.73 9.86 -9.05
CA ALA A 174 3.69 8.47 -8.64
C ALA A 174 4.74 7.61 -9.38
N ALA A 175 4.90 7.82 -10.69
CA ALA A 175 5.92 7.15 -11.49
C ALA A 175 7.34 7.52 -11.06
N LEU A 176 7.62 8.81 -10.85
CA LEU A 176 8.93 9.28 -10.40
C LEU A 176 9.27 8.78 -9.00
N ASN A 177 8.32 8.83 -8.06
CA ASN A 177 8.56 8.28 -6.71
C ASN A 177 8.79 6.78 -6.75
N SER A 178 8.08 6.04 -7.61
CA SER A 178 8.31 4.60 -7.80
C SER A 178 9.74 4.31 -8.30
N ILE A 179 10.25 5.09 -9.24
CA ILE A 179 11.65 5.01 -9.70
C ILE A 179 12.60 5.41 -8.57
N GLY A 180 12.26 6.45 -7.81
CA GLY A 180 13.00 6.88 -6.62
C GLY A 180 13.16 5.75 -5.59
N ASN A 181 12.09 5.03 -5.28
CA ASN A 181 12.11 3.86 -4.40
C ASN A 181 13.06 2.77 -4.92
N ILE A 182 13.02 2.48 -6.23
CA ILE A 182 13.89 1.47 -6.85
C ILE A 182 15.36 1.85 -6.70
N THR A 183 15.70 3.09 -7.02
CA THR A 183 17.08 3.56 -7.01
C THR A 183 17.63 3.77 -5.61
N ALA A 184 16.88 4.43 -4.74
CA ALA A 184 17.30 4.77 -3.38
C ALA A 184 17.42 3.52 -2.48
N TRP A 185 16.61 2.50 -2.71
CA TRP A 185 16.68 1.24 -1.94
C TRP A 185 17.42 0.12 -2.67
N ALA A 186 18.04 0.42 -3.81
CA ALA A 186 18.77 -0.52 -4.65
C ALA A 186 17.99 -1.85 -4.85
N MET A 187 16.72 -1.73 -5.25
CA MET A 187 15.84 -2.89 -5.38
C MET A 187 16.22 -3.72 -6.61
N PRO A 188 16.50 -5.01 -6.45
CA PRO A 188 16.77 -5.88 -7.58
C PRO A 188 15.51 -6.19 -8.37
N PRO A 189 15.61 -6.63 -9.63
CA PRO A 189 14.48 -7.18 -10.36
C PRO A 189 13.83 -8.33 -9.62
N ARG A 190 12.49 -8.40 -9.66
CA ARG A 190 11.68 -9.49 -9.13
C ARG A 190 11.77 -9.66 -7.61
N PRO A 191 11.65 -8.57 -6.83
CA PRO A 191 11.59 -8.68 -5.38
C PRO A 191 10.36 -9.49 -4.96
N LYS A 192 10.43 -10.15 -3.82
CA LYS A 192 9.27 -10.72 -3.13
C LYS A 192 8.94 -9.80 -1.98
N TYR A 193 7.87 -9.03 -2.15
CA TYR A 193 7.49 -7.95 -1.26
C TYR A 193 6.32 -8.36 -0.37
N LEU A 194 6.52 -8.30 0.96
CA LEU A 194 5.48 -8.55 1.94
C LEU A 194 4.77 -7.23 2.31
N TRP A 195 3.46 -7.22 2.16
CA TRP A 195 2.62 -6.08 2.50
C TRP A 195 2.34 -5.98 4.00
N THR A 196 3.29 -5.46 4.74
CA THR A 196 3.14 -5.06 6.16
C THR A 196 2.78 -3.57 6.30
N LEU A 197 3.17 -2.75 5.32
CA LEU A 197 2.68 -1.38 5.17
C LEU A 197 1.25 -1.41 4.63
N PRO A 198 0.27 -0.69 5.24
CA PRO A 198 -1.06 -0.61 4.65
C PRO A 198 -1.03 0.04 3.26
N MET A 199 -1.69 -0.59 2.27
CA MET A 199 -1.76 -0.05 0.91
C MET A 199 -2.48 1.28 0.81
N PHE A 200 -3.39 1.58 1.76
CA PHE A 200 -4.07 2.86 1.82
C PHE A 200 -3.16 4.01 2.31
N HIS A 201 -2.12 3.70 3.09
CA HIS A 201 -1.30 4.75 3.70
C HIS A 201 -0.45 5.44 2.65
N ALA A 202 -0.87 6.66 2.30
CA ALA A 202 -0.32 7.45 1.20
C ALA A 202 -0.05 6.58 -0.04
N SER A 203 -1.12 5.91 -0.52
CA SER A 203 -1.12 4.90 -1.59
C SER A 203 0.04 3.92 -1.49
N GLY A 204 0.22 3.36 -0.27
CA GLY A 204 1.24 2.35 0.02
C GLY A 204 2.66 2.81 -0.33
N TRP A 205 2.97 4.12 -0.16
CA TRP A 205 4.27 4.75 -0.47
C TRP A 205 4.72 4.50 -1.92
N CYS A 206 3.80 4.43 -2.85
CA CYS A 206 4.03 4.07 -4.26
C CYS A 206 4.56 2.64 -4.50
N PHE A 207 4.64 1.78 -3.48
CA PHE A 207 5.12 0.39 -3.63
C PHE A 207 4.20 -0.52 -4.47
N PRO A 208 2.88 -0.30 -4.63
CA PRO A 208 2.11 -1.03 -5.62
C PRO A 208 2.73 -0.93 -7.01
N TRP A 209 3.10 0.28 -7.41
CA TRP A 209 3.73 0.56 -8.71
C TRP A 209 5.22 0.20 -8.74
N THR A 210 5.97 0.48 -7.65
CA THR A 210 7.40 0.15 -7.52
C THR A 210 7.67 -1.35 -7.70
N VAL A 211 6.97 -2.21 -6.97
CA VAL A 211 7.15 -3.67 -7.02
C VAL A 211 6.71 -4.22 -8.37
N THR A 212 5.62 -3.67 -8.93
CA THR A 212 5.12 -4.05 -10.25
C THR A 212 6.10 -3.69 -11.36
N ALA A 213 6.71 -2.49 -11.32
CA ALA A 213 7.72 -2.07 -12.30
C ALA A 213 8.94 -3.02 -12.34
N LEU A 214 9.23 -3.68 -11.22
CA LEU A 214 10.31 -4.68 -11.11
C LEU A 214 9.84 -6.12 -11.41
N ALA A 215 8.60 -6.32 -11.87
CA ALA A 215 7.97 -7.64 -12.04
C ALA A 215 8.12 -8.52 -10.76
N GLY A 216 7.97 -7.90 -9.58
CA GLY A 216 8.07 -8.52 -8.28
C GLY A 216 6.84 -9.36 -7.92
N THR A 217 6.86 -10.02 -6.78
CA THR A 217 5.70 -10.72 -6.25
C THR A 217 5.16 -9.95 -5.05
N HIS A 218 3.89 -9.59 -5.09
CA HIS A 218 3.17 -8.99 -3.98
C HIS A 218 2.62 -10.11 -3.09
N VAL A 219 3.10 -10.22 -1.87
CA VAL A 219 2.55 -11.12 -0.86
C VAL A 219 1.69 -10.29 0.07
N CYS A 220 0.38 -10.44 -0.07
CA CYS A 220 -0.60 -9.71 0.70
C CYS A 220 -0.73 -10.32 2.10
N LEU A 221 -0.70 -9.47 3.12
CA LEU A 221 -0.87 -9.85 4.51
C LEU A 221 -1.99 -9.01 5.10
N ARG A 222 -3.14 -9.66 5.35
CA ARG A 222 -4.35 -9.00 5.85
C ARG A 222 -4.15 -8.34 7.21
N ARG A 223 -3.40 -9.01 8.11
CA ARG A 223 -3.07 -8.51 9.44
C ARG A 223 -1.58 -8.49 9.67
N THR A 224 -1.08 -7.35 10.12
CA THR A 224 0.34 -7.16 10.44
C THR A 224 0.58 -7.67 11.86
N GLU A 225 0.91 -8.95 12.00
CA GLU A 225 1.20 -9.64 13.24
C GLU A 225 2.53 -10.39 13.13
N PRO A 226 3.32 -10.53 14.22
CA PRO A 226 4.66 -11.12 14.17
C PRO A 226 4.68 -12.54 13.58
N GLY A 227 3.86 -13.44 14.08
CA GLY A 227 3.83 -14.84 13.64
C GLY A 227 3.58 -14.99 12.13
N PRO A 228 2.51 -14.41 11.57
CA PRO A 228 2.25 -14.35 10.14
C PRO A 228 3.37 -13.71 9.31
N ILE A 229 4.04 -12.67 9.82
CA ILE A 229 5.19 -12.05 9.14
C ILE A 229 6.34 -13.04 9.03
N TYR A 230 6.79 -13.64 10.13
CA TYR A 230 7.88 -14.62 10.13
C TYR A 230 7.54 -15.83 9.24
N GLN A 231 6.31 -16.32 9.33
CA GLN A 231 5.87 -17.44 8.50
C GLN A 231 5.91 -17.09 7.00
N SER A 232 5.39 -15.91 6.64
CA SER A 232 5.41 -15.44 5.23
C SER A 232 6.83 -15.28 4.69
N ILE A 233 7.77 -14.81 5.52
CA ILE A 233 9.19 -14.69 5.12
C ILE A 233 9.75 -16.05 4.75
N ILE A 234 9.46 -17.09 5.53
CA ILE A 234 9.94 -18.44 5.29
C ILE A 234 9.27 -19.06 4.05
N ASP A 235 7.93 -19.06 4.01
CA ASP A 235 7.15 -19.78 2.99
C ASP A 235 7.30 -19.17 1.60
N HIS A 236 7.39 -17.83 1.54
CA HIS A 236 7.45 -17.11 0.27
C HIS A 236 8.84 -16.56 -0.06
N LYS A 237 9.83 -16.76 0.83
CA LYS A 237 11.21 -16.24 0.68
C LYS A 237 11.18 -14.72 0.45
N ILE A 238 10.50 -14.00 1.33
CA ILE A 238 10.34 -12.55 1.27
C ILE A 238 11.71 -11.89 1.29
N THR A 239 11.91 -10.91 0.40
CA THR A 239 13.16 -10.16 0.30
C THR A 239 13.04 -8.73 0.82
N HIS A 240 11.85 -8.14 0.70
CA HIS A 240 11.60 -6.74 1.02
C HIS A 240 10.24 -6.57 1.73
N MET A 241 10.18 -5.62 2.63
CA MET A 241 8.94 -5.15 3.27
C MET A 241 9.10 -3.71 3.74
N CYS A 242 8.02 -2.99 3.94
CA CYS A 242 8.02 -1.66 4.54
C CYS A 242 7.18 -1.65 5.81
N GLY A 243 7.51 -0.76 6.74
CA GLY A 243 6.71 -0.59 7.94
C GLY A 243 7.17 0.59 8.79
N ALA A 244 6.23 1.18 9.53
CA ALA A 244 6.57 2.15 10.56
C ALA A 244 7.37 1.48 11.70
N PRO A 245 8.08 2.24 12.57
CA PRO A 245 8.86 1.69 13.68
C PRO A 245 8.09 0.75 14.61
N ILE A 246 6.76 0.90 14.71
CA ILE A 246 5.91 0.00 15.48
C ILE A 246 5.95 -1.43 14.95
N VAL A 247 6.10 -1.64 13.65
CA VAL A 247 6.22 -2.98 13.05
C VAL A 247 7.52 -3.64 13.49
N MET A 248 8.63 -2.89 13.49
CA MET A 248 9.91 -3.39 14.02
C MET A 248 9.81 -3.72 15.51
N GLY A 249 9.19 -2.83 16.30
CA GLY A 249 8.93 -3.09 17.73
C GLY A 249 8.12 -4.36 17.97
N MET A 250 7.12 -4.63 17.14
CA MET A 250 6.35 -5.89 17.21
C MET A 250 7.21 -7.11 16.89
N LEU A 251 8.07 -7.05 15.88
CA LEU A 251 8.98 -8.15 15.52
C LEU A 251 10.00 -8.44 16.63
N VAL A 252 10.59 -7.40 17.20
CA VAL A 252 11.57 -7.51 18.30
C VAL A 252 10.93 -8.09 19.55
N ASN A 253 9.71 -7.69 19.90
CA ASN A 253 8.99 -8.12 21.08
C ASN A 253 8.08 -9.36 20.85
N ALA A 254 8.21 -10.00 19.69
CA ALA A 254 7.47 -11.22 19.39
C ALA A 254 7.81 -12.33 20.39
N SER A 255 6.81 -13.13 20.75
CA SER A 255 7.03 -14.27 21.62
C SER A 255 7.96 -15.31 20.98
N SER A 256 8.65 -16.11 21.78
CA SER A 256 9.52 -17.19 21.29
C SER A 256 8.79 -18.24 20.42
N ARG A 257 7.45 -18.29 20.48
CA ARG A 257 6.63 -19.15 19.63
C ARG A 257 6.40 -18.57 18.25
N GLU A 258 6.34 -17.23 18.14
CA GLU A 258 6.09 -16.49 16.91
C GLU A 258 7.38 -16.18 16.16
N GLN A 259 8.44 -15.84 16.91
CA GLN A 259 9.74 -15.51 16.36
C GLN A 259 10.40 -16.76 15.75
N LYS A 260 10.89 -16.66 14.54
CA LYS A 260 11.57 -17.73 13.81
C LYS A 260 12.88 -17.23 13.23
N PRO A 261 13.94 -18.06 13.22
CA PRO A 261 15.17 -17.71 12.52
C PRO A 261 14.90 -17.41 11.04
N LEU A 262 15.42 -16.30 10.56
CA LEU A 262 15.28 -15.95 9.15
C LEU A 262 16.24 -16.77 8.27
N PRO A 263 15.78 -17.35 7.16
CA PRO A 263 16.62 -18.15 6.27
C PRO A 263 17.59 -17.29 5.44
N HIS A 264 17.39 -15.99 5.39
CA HIS A 264 18.19 -14.99 4.70
C HIS A 264 17.91 -13.60 5.29
N ARG A 265 18.74 -12.62 4.99
CA ARG A 265 18.47 -11.24 5.40
C ARG A 265 17.28 -10.66 4.60
N VAL A 266 16.39 -9.97 5.30
CA VAL A 266 15.20 -9.33 4.74
C VAL A 266 15.37 -7.82 4.85
N LYS A 267 15.24 -7.11 3.74
CA LYS A 267 15.30 -5.65 3.73
C LYS A 267 13.98 -5.06 4.25
N ILE A 268 14.07 -4.16 5.22
CA ILE A 268 12.94 -3.41 5.74
C ILE A 268 13.19 -1.91 5.59
N LEU A 269 12.30 -1.22 4.86
CA LEU A 269 12.28 0.24 4.79
C LEU A 269 11.32 0.77 5.86
N THR A 270 11.83 1.59 6.77
CA THR A 270 11.04 2.20 7.84
C THR A 270 10.95 3.70 7.66
N ALA A 271 9.76 4.26 7.87
CA ALA A 271 9.49 5.68 7.82
C ALA A 271 8.24 6.03 8.64
N GLY A 272 7.83 7.29 8.63
CA GLY A 272 6.66 7.81 9.36
C GLY A 272 6.97 8.27 10.77
N ALA A 273 8.06 7.81 11.37
CA ALA A 273 8.66 8.31 12.60
C ALA A 273 10.14 7.88 12.65
N ALA A 274 10.96 8.58 13.42
CA ALA A 274 12.34 8.18 13.66
C ALA A 274 12.38 6.90 14.49
N PRO A 275 13.02 5.81 14.01
CA PRO A 275 13.14 4.59 14.76
C PRO A 275 14.10 4.77 15.95
N PRO A 276 13.73 4.27 17.16
CA PRO A 276 14.65 4.26 18.29
C PRO A 276 15.91 3.42 17.96
N PRO A 277 17.13 3.90 18.26
CA PRO A 277 18.37 3.17 17.97
C PRO A 277 18.39 1.73 18.50
N ALA A 278 17.87 1.49 19.72
CA ALA A 278 17.78 0.16 20.29
C ALA A 278 16.87 -0.79 19.50
N ILE A 279 15.78 -0.28 18.92
CA ILE A 279 14.90 -1.08 18.05
C ILE A 279 15.59 -1.40 16.72
N LEU A 280 16.36 -0.45 16.15
CA LEU A 280 17.16 -0.70 14.96
C LEU A 280 18.15 -1.85 15.21
N GLU A 281 18.96 -1.75 16.28
CA GLU A 281 19.95 -2.75 16.64
C GLU A 281 19.32 -4.14 16.82
N GLN A 282 18.24 -4.22 17.58
CA GLN A 282 17.55 -5.49 17.85
C GLN A 282 16.93 -6.08 16.58
N THR A 283 16.36 -5.22 15.70
CA THR A 283 15.79 -5.66 14.43
C THR A 283 16.87 -6.25 13.51
N GLU A 284 18.04 -5.61 13.46
CA GLU A 284 19.17 -6.12 12.68
C GLU A 284 19.75 -7.43 13.25
N ALA A 285 19.78 -7.58 14.56
CA ALA A 285 20.17 -8.82 15.20
C ALA A 285 19.25 -10.00 14.87
N LEU A 286 17.97 -9.73 14.56
CA LEU A 286 17.01 -10.72 14.09
C LEU A 286 17.22 -11.13 12.61
N GLY A 287 18.12 -10.49 11.87
CA GLY A 287 18.42 -10.82 10.47
C GLY A 287 17.76 -9.89 9.44
N PHE A 288 17.19 -8.78 9.87
CA PHE A 288 16.71 -7.73 8.97
C PHE A 288 17.87 -6.79 8.58
N ASP A 289 17.70 -6.13 7.43
CA ASP A 289 18.57 -5.04 6.97
C ASP A 289 17.69 -3.78 6.91
N VAL A 290 17.89 -2.86 7.86
CA VAL A 290 17.01 -1.71 8.06
C VAL A 290 17.53 -0.50 7.31
N THR A 291 16.66 0.07 6.48
CA THR A 291 16.85 1.36 5.82
C THR A 291 15.83 2.35 6.39
N HIS A 292 16.29 3.48 6.90
CA HIS A 292 15.42 4.56 7.36
C HIS A 292 15.16 5.55 6.24
N ALA A 293 13.90 5.92 6.06
CA ALA A 293 13.47 6.92 5.10
C ALA A 293 12.58 7.97 5.76
N TYR A 294 12.50 9.13 5.15
CA TYR A 294 11.57 10.19 5.53
C TYR A 294 10.71 10.58 4.34
N GLY A 295 9.47 10.91 4.62
CA GLY A 295 8.53 11.43 3.65
C GLY A 295 7.20 11.79 4.28
N LEU A 296 6.37 12.44 3.49
CA LEU A 296 5.03 12.89 3.84
C LEU A 296 4.06 12.42 2.76
N THR A 297 2.77 12.49 3.04
CA THR A 297 1.74 12.27 2.02
C THR A 297 1.95 13.23 0.84
N GLU A 298 2.29 14.49 1.11
CA GLU A 298 2.50 15.55 0.12
C GLU A 298 3.69 15.32 -0.82
N CYS A 299 4.61 14.40 -0.47
CA CYS A 299 5.73 14.01 -1.34
C CYS A 299 5.64 12.55 -1.82
N TYR A 300 4.43 11.99 -1.90
CA TYR A 300 4.13 10.64 -2.43
C TYR A 300 4.67 9.49 -1.57
N GLY A 301 5.02 9.73 -0.33
CA GLY A 301 5.65 8.78 0.57
C GLY A 301 7.12 9.11 0.82
N PRO A 302 8.04 8.12 0.84
CA PRO A 302 9.46 8.37 1.02
C PRO A 302 10.03 9.27 -0.09
N GLY A 303 10.77 10.29 0.32
CA GLY A 303 11.48 11.21 -0.57
C GLY A 303 12.92 11.46 -0.14
N VAL A 304 13.28 10.95 1.05
CA VAL A 304 14.61 11.04 1.64
C VAL A 304 14.99 9.67 2.19
N VAL A 305 16.24 9.28 2.06
CA VAL A 305 16.75 8.00 2.55
C VAL A 305 18.03 8.18 3.34
N SER A 306 18.17 7.48 4.45
CA SER A 306 19.43 7.38 5.18
C SER A 306 20.35 6.42 4.40
N GLU A 307 21.04 6.96 3.40
CA GLU A 307 21.98 6.20 2.59
C GLU A 307 23.13 5.67 3.47
N TRP A 308 23.46 4.40 3.24
CA TRP A 308 24.49 3.72 3.99
C TRP A 308 25.82 3.76 3.25
N HIS A 309 26.88 4.15 3.96
CA HIS A 309 28.24 4.16 3.43
C HIS A 309 28.99 2.90 3.89
N PRO A 310 29.65 2.14 2.99
CA PRO A 310 30.34 0.90 3.35
C PRO A 310 31.38 1.06 4.46
N GLU A 311 32.06 2.21 4.56
CA GLU A 311 33.02 2.50 5.62
C GLU A 311 32.41 2.54 7.02
N TRP A 312 31.08 2.60 7.13
CA TRP A 312 30.40 2.52 8.43
C TRP A 312 30.17 1.09 8.93
N ASP A 313 30.48 0.10 8.10
CA ASP A 313 30.35 -1.31 8.49
C ASP A 313 31.30 -1.70 9.62
N GLU A 314 32.42 -0.98 9.76
CA GLU A 314 33.41 -1.19 10.81
C GLU A 314 33.11 -0.44 12.12
N LEU A 315 32.09 0.42 12.14
CA LEU A 315 31.73 1.19 13.33
C LEU A 315 31.11 0.30 14.42
N PRO A 316 31.22 0.69 15.70
CA PRO A 316 30.48 0.06 16.79
C PRO A 316 28.96 0.11 16.52
N THR A 317 28.24 -0.90 17.01
CA THR A 317 26.79 -1.07 16.76
C THR A 317 25.98 0.17 17.13
N ALA A 318 26.29 0.82 18.26
CA ALA A 318 25.61 2.03 18.69
C ALA A 318 25.78 3.18 17.69
N GLU A 319 26.97 3.35 17.10
CA GLU A 319 27.24 4.38 16.12
C GLU A 319 26.54 4.08 14.79
N LYS A 320 26.53 2.80 14.37
CA LYS A 320 25.75 2.35 13.20
C LYS A 320 24.28 2.72 13.34
N SER A 321 23.69 2.39 14.49
CA SER A 321 22.28 2.70 14.79
C SER A 321 21.99 4.21 14.79
N ALA A 322 22.91 5.01 15.36
CA ALA A 322 22.79 6.46 15.32
C ALA A 322 22.85 7.04 13.89
N LYS A 323 23.72 6.47 13.03
CA LYS A 323 23.78 6.87 11.62
C LYS A 323 22.51 6.48 10.85
N LYS A 324 21.98 5.29 11.07
CA LYS A 324 20.72 4.82 10.45
C LYS A 324 19.49 5.62 10.90
N ALA A 325 19.50 6.16 12.10
CA ALA A 325 18.39 6.98 12.63
C ALA A 325 18.29 8.37 11.98
N ARG A 326 19.29 8.81 11.19
CA ARG A 326 19.26 10.10 10.50
C ARG A 326 18.22 10.10 9.38
N GLN A 327 17.75 11.32 9.01
CA GLN A 327 16.79 11.47 7.90
C GLN A 327 17.45 11.12 6.54
N GLY A 328 18.69 11.52 6.31
CA GLY A 328 19.47 11.14 5.14
C GLY A 328 19.50 12.21 4.04
N VAL A 329 19.46 11.73 2.79
CA VAL A 329 19.59 12.54 1.57
C VAL A 329 18.36 12.40 0.67
N PRO A 330 18.03 13.42 -0.15
CA PRO A 330 16.91 13.37 -1.07
C PRO A 330 17.05 12.24 -2.11
N TYR A 331 15.92 11.71 -2.54
CA TYR A 331 15.88 10.83 -3.72
C TYR A 331 16.36 11.58 -4.96
N LEU A 332 16.97 10.87 -5.91
CA LEU A 332 17.44 11.45 -7.19
C LEU A 332 16.33 12.15 -8.00
N VAL A 333 15.09 11.79 -7.77
CA VAL A 333 13.91 12.34 -8.45
C VAL A 333 13.29 13.54 -7.72
N MET A 334 13.79 13.86 -6.53
CA MET A 334 13.36 15.04 -5.77
C MET A 334 14.16 16.27 -6.19
N GLN A 335 13.48 17.41 -6.32
CA GLN A 335 14.15 18.70 -6.36
C GLN A 335 14.59 19.09 -4.95
N ASP A 336 15.33 20.19 -4.83
CA ASP A 336 15.92 20.65 -3.56
C ASP A 336 14.97 20.53 -2.36
N LEU A 337 15.47 19.93 -1.31
CA LEU A 337 14.83 19.86 -0.01
C LEU A 337 15.60 20.82 0.92
N THR A 338 14.98 21.90 1.29
CA THR A 338 15.56 22.91 2.20
C THR A 338 14.98 22.76 3.61
#